data_96f67cee4239e8ba9afd6d6339cf0bda
#
_entry.id   96f67cee4239e8ba9afd6d6339cf0bda
#
_cell.length_a   1.000
_cell.length_b   1.000
_cell.length_c   1.000
_cell.angle_alpha   90.00
_cell.angle_beta   90.00
_cell.angle_gamma   90.00
#
_symmetry.space_group_name_H-M   'P 1'
#
loop_
_entity.id
_entity.type
_entity.pdbx_description
1 polymer ?
#
loop_
_entity_poly.entity_id
_entity_poly.type
_entity_poly.pdbx_seq_one_letter_code
_entity_poly.pdbx_strand_id
1 'polypeptide(L)'
;MQRLNVIGCGRVGQTIARLLFEKKQVTLQDLHSRNLSNAEKAASFLGAGNAVPHLTDMRAAEVWMLSVPDSHVAHVAQQLADTLAPDVPPAIAFHCSGFLSAEALAPLRAKGWHVASVHPV
;
A
#
# COMPACT_ATOMS: atom_id res chain seq x y z
N MET A 1 -4.53 14.16 -9.72
CA MET A 1 -4.61 12.70 -9.59
C MET A 1 -3.90 12.26 -8.33
N GLN A 2 -4.50 11.39 -7.54
CA GLN A 2 -3.91 10.95 -6.27
C GLN A 2 -2.77 9.95 -6.51
N ARG A 3 -1.75 10.03 -5.68
CA ARG A 3 -0.60 9.11 -5.73
C ARG A 3 -0.91 7.88 -4.90
N LEU A 4 -0.59 6.72 -5.43
CA LEU A 4 -0.76 5.43 -4.76
C LEU A 4 0.61 4.82 -4.45
N ASN A 5 0.83 4.49 -3.18
CA ASN A 5 1.94 3.66 -2.74
C ASN A 5 1.44 2.25 -2.45
N VAL A 6 2.21 1.24 -2.83
CA VAL A 6 1.83 -0.16 -2.63
C VAL A 6 2.89 -0.85 -1.77
N ILE A 7 2.44 -1.48 -0.69
CA ILE A 7 3.28 -2.31 0.17
C ILE A 7 2.83 -3.76 0.00
N GLY A 8 3.75 -4.61 -0.44
CA GLY A 8 3.45 -5.99 -0.79
C GLY A 8 3.01 -6.09 -2.24
N CYS A 9 3.48 -7.13 -2.93
CA CYS A 9 3.29 -7.25 -4.37
C CYS A 9 2.61 -8.57 -4.74
N GLY A 10 1.59 -8.97 -3.96
CA GLY A 10 0.77 -10.13 -4.24
C GLY A 10 -0.13 -9.93 -5.45
N ARG A 11 -0.66 -11.02 -6.00
CA ARG A 11 -1.47 -11.00 -7.23
C ARG A 11 -2.70 -10.11 -7.11
N VAL A 12 -3.42 -10.23 -5.99
CA VAL A 12 -4.66 -9.46 -5.77
C VAL A 12 -4.33 -7.96 -5.73
N GLY A 13 -3.27 -7.59 -5.02
CA GLY A 13 -2.84 -6.20 -4.95
C GLY A 13 -2.43 -5.65 -6.30
N GLN A 14 -1.69 -6.43 -7.09
CA GLN A 14 -1.30 -6.03 -8.44
C GLN A 14 -2.52 -5.82 -9.33
N THR A 15 -3.50 -6.70 -9.24
CA THR A 15 -4.73 -6.58 -10.03
C THR A 15 -5.49 -5.30 -9.68
N ILE A 16 -5.66 -5.03 -8.40
CA ILE A 16 -6.35 -3.82 -7.93
C ILE A 16 -5.59 -2.56 -8.36
N ALA A 17 -4.28 -2.55 -8.15
CA ALA A 17 -3.43 -1.41 -8.54
C ALA A 17 -3.53 -1.16 -10.04
N ARG A 18 -3.53 -2.21 -10.84
CA ARG A 18 -3.65 -2.09 -12.29
C ARG A 18 -4.99 -1.49 -12.70
N LEU A 19 -6.09 -1.97 -12.08
CA LEU A 19 -7.41 -1.43 -12.38
C LEU A 19 -7.50 0.07 -12.04
N LEU A 20 -6.99 0.46 -10.88
CA LEU A 20 -6.99 1.86 -10.48
C LEU A 20 -6.15 2.72 -11.42
N PHE A 21 -4.99 2.22 -11.82
CA PHE A 21 -4.10 2.92 -12.73
C PHE A 21 -4.70 3.03 -14.14
N GLU A 22 -5.26 1.95 -14.68
CA GLU A 22 -5.86 1.94 -16.02
C GLU A 22 -7.07 2.86 -16.11
N LYS A 23 -7.84 2.97 -15.03
CA LYS A 23 -8.98 3.88 -14.98
C LYS A 23 -8.59 5.31 -14.63
N LYS A 24 -7.29 5.58 -14.56
CA LYS A 24 -6.74 6.91 -14.27
C LYS A 24 -7.23 7.49 -12.95
N GLN A 25 -7.51 6.62 -11.97
CA GLN A 25 -7.90 7.05 -10.63
C GLN A 25 -6.70 7.47 -9.80
N VAL A 26 -5.55 6.88 -10.05
CA VAL A 26 -4.32 7.12 -9.28
C VAL A 26 -3.12 7.17 -10.21
N THR A 27 -2.05 7.82 -9.71
CA THR A 27 -0.70 7.71 -10.26
C THR A 27 0.07 6.74 -9.36
N LEU A 28 0.61 5.67 -9.93
CA LEU A 28 1.44 4.74 -9.15
C LEU A 28 2.76 5.43 -8.80
N GLN A 29 3.09 5.46 -7.51
CA GLN A 29 4.28 6.14 -7.04
C GLN A 29 5.35 5.14 -6.60
N ASP A 30 5.30 4.66 -5.38
CA ASP A 30 6.32 3.77 -4.83
C ASP A 30 5.74 2.39 -4.53
N LEU A 31 6.54 1.37 -4.81
CA LEU A 31 6.20 -0.03 -4.58
C LEU A 31 7.27 -0.63 -3.68
N HIS A 32 6.86 -1.29 -2.61
CA HIS A 32 7.77 -1.96 -1.69
C HIS A 32 7.33 -3.39 -1.44
N SER A 33 8.30 -4.29 -1.39
CA SER A 33 8.11 -5.68 -0.98
C SER A 33 9.33 -6.08 -0.15
N ARG A 34 9.19 -7.11 0.68
CA ARG A 34 10.32 -7.64 1.46
C ARG A 34 11.49 -8.05 0.56
N ASN A 35 11.19 -8.45 -0.67
CA ASN A 35 12.17 -8.76 -1.68
C ASN A 35 12.08 -7.69 -2.78
N LEU A 36 13.15 -6.91 -2.96
CA LEU A 36 13.16 -5.84 -3.95
C LEU A 36 12.84 -6.35 -5.36
N SER A 37 13.30 -7.55 -5.71
CA SER A 37 13.02 -8.09 -7.03
C SER A 37 11.53 -8.31 -7.27
N ASN A 38 10.74 -8.62 -6.24
CA ASN A 38 9.28 -8.73 -6.35
C ASN A 38 8.65 -7.36 -6.61
N ALA A 39 9.14 -6.30 -5.98
CA ALA A 39 8.68 -4.95 -6.25
C ALA A 39 9.03 -4.52 -7.67
N GLU A 40 10.22 -4.85 -8.14
CA GLU A 40 10.64 -4.56 -9.50
C GLU A 40 9.79 -5.30 -10.54
N LYS A 41 9.47 -6.57 -10.29
CA LYS A 41 8.57 -7.34 -11.15
C LYS A 41 7.17 -6.75 -11.20
N ALA A 42 6.67 -6.29 -10.05
CA ALA A 42 5.36 -5.65 -9.98
C ALA A 42 5.34 -4.35 -10.78
N ALA A 43 6.37 -3.52 -10.65
CA ALA A 43 6.47 -2.29 -11.43
C ALA A 43 6.50 -2.59 -12.94
N SER A 44 7.23 -3.62 -13.34
CA SER A 44 7.29 -4.06 -14.73
C SER A 44 5.92 -4.54 -15.22
N PHE A 45 5.22 -5.34 -14.43
CA PHE A 45 3.88 -5.83 -14.76
C PHE A 45 2.89 -4.68 -14.91
N LEU A 46 2.94 -3.71 -14.01
CA LEU A 46 2.03 -2.56 -14.02
C LEU A 46 2.41 -1.52 -15.08
N GLY A 47 3.65 -1.55 -15.54
CA GLY A 47 4.16 -0.56 -16.49
C GLY A 47 4.36 0.82 -15.87
N ALA A 48 4.42 0.92 -14.53
CA ALA A 48 4.58 2.18 -13.81
C ALA A 48 5.01 1.89 -12.38
N GLY A 49 5.39 2.95 -11.67
CA GLY A 49 5.78 2.85 -10.27
C GLY A 49 7.28 2.73 -10.09
N ASN A 50 7.74 3.01 -8.89
CA ASN A 50 9.14 3.00 -8.51
C ASN A 50 9.36 2.00 -7.38
N ALA A 51 10.09 0.92 -7.66
CA ALA A 51 10.40 -0.10 -6.66
C ALA A 51 11.45 0.44 -5.68
N VAL A 52 11.16 0.37 -4.37
CA VAL A 52 12.07 0.85 -3.32
C VAL A 52 12.38 -0.28 -2.34
N PRO A 53 13.63 -0.35 -1.83
CA PRO A 53 14.05 -1.45 -0.97
C PRO A 53 13.54 -1.36 0.47
N HIS A 54 13.20 -0.17 0.96
CA HIS A 54 12.80 0.03 2.36
C HIS A 54 11.54 0.87 2.48
N LEU A 55 10.75 0.62 3.55
CA LEU A 55 9.57 1.44 3.84
C LEU A 55 9.94 2.92 4.00
N THR A 56 11.09 3.18 4.60
CA THR A 56 11.57 4.55 4.81
C THR A 56 11.89 5.29 3.51
N ASP A 57 12.04 4.57 2.40
CA ASP A 57 12.28 5.18 1.09
C ASP A 57 10.99 5.59 0.39
N MET A 58 9.84 5.19 0.93
CA MET A 58 8.55 5.52 0.32
C MET A 58 8.18 6.96 0.62
N ARG A 59 7.86 7.69 -0.43
CA ARG A 59 7.45 9.10 -0.33
C ARG A 59 6.00 9.20 0.13
N ALA A 60 5.61 10.34 0.67
CA ALA A 60 4.22 10.59 1.05
C ALA A 60 3.28 10.41 -0.16
N ALA A 61 2.11 9.86 0.09
CA ALA A 61 1.08 9.64 -0.93
C ALA A 61 -0.29 9.79 -0.30
N GLU A 62 -1.29 10.07 -1.12
CA GLU A 62 -2.67 10.21 -0.66
C GLU A 62 -3.34 8.86 -0.40
N VAL A 63 -2.90 7.80 -1.09
CA VAL A 63 -3.50 6.47 -1.00
C VAL A 63 -2.39 5.43 -0.83
N TRP A 64 -2.60 4.50 0.11
CA TRP A 64 -1.68 3.40 0.38
C TRP A 64 -2.44 2.08 0.35
N MET A 65 -1.91 1.10 -0.37
CA MET A 65 -2.47 -0.25 -0.41
C MET A 65 -1.50 -1.23 0.22
N LEU A 66 -1.99 -1.97 1.22
CA LEU A 66 -1.22 -3.04 1.86
C LEU A 66 -1.70 -4.38 1.30
N SER A 67 -0.88 -4.98 0.46
CA SER A 67 -1.17 -6.27 -0.20
C SER A 67 -0.16 -7.33 0.24
N VAL A 68 0.01 -7.45 1.54
CA VAL A 68 0.86 -8.47 2.17
C VAL A 68 0.01 -9.64 2.63
N PRO A 69 0.60 -10.80 2.94
CA PRO A 69 -0.17 -11.91 3.50
C PRO A 69 -0.94 -11.48 4.75
N ASP A 70 -2.13 -12.07 4.97
CA ASP A 70 -3.05 -11.69 6.06
C ASP A 70 -2.35 -11.63 7.42
N SER A 71 -1.48 -12.60 7.70
CA SER A 71 -0.77 -12.66 8.98
C SER A 71 0.22 -11.51 9.18
N HIS A 72 0.53 -10.73 8.15
CA HIS A 72 1.50 -9.64 8.21
C HIS A 72 0.87 -8.25 8.13
N VAL A 73 -0.42 -8.13 7.82
CA VAL A 73 -1.06 -6.83 7.59
C VAL A 73 -0.92 -5.92 8.81
N ALA A 74 -1.29 -6.40 10.00
CA ALA A 74 -1.22 -5.58 11.21
C ALA A 74 0.21 -5.18 11.55
N HIS A 75 1.16 -6.09 11.38
CA HIS A 75 2.58 -5.83 11.64
C HIS A 75 3.12 -4.76 10.69
N VAL A 76 2.81 -4.89 9.41
CA VAL A 76 3.26 -3.90 8.40
C VAL A 76 2.62 -2.55 8.63
N ALA A 77 1.34 -2.50 9.03
CA ALA A 77 0.67 -1.26 9.37
C ALA A 77 1.38 -0.55 10.54
N GLN A 78 1.79 -1.32 11.56
CA GLN A 78 2.54 -0.77 12.68
C GLN A 78 3.91 -0.27 12.25
N GLN A 79 4.62 -1.04 11.43
CA GLN A 79 5.92 -0.62 10.90
C GLN A 79 5.80 0.69 10.09
N LEU A 80 4.78 0.79 9.25
CA LEU A 80 4.55 2.00 8.48
C LEU A 80 4.26 3.18 9.39
N ALA A 81 3.37 3.00 10.37
CA ALA A 81 3.05 4.06 11.32
C ALA A 81 4.30 4.55 12.06
N ASP A 82 5.19 3.63 12.43
CA ASP A 82 6.43 3.96 13.16
C ASP A 82 7.44 4.70 12.27
N THR A 83 7.38 4.52 10.96
CA THR A 83 8.31 5.18 10.03
C THR A 83 7.84 6.55 9.56
N LEU A 84 6.57 6.88 9.75
CA LEU A 84 6.02 8.14 9.28
C LEU A 84 6.56 9.32 10.11
N ALA A 85 6.96 10.39 9.41
CA ALA A 85 7.32 11.62 10.07
C ALA A 85 6.09 12.25 10.72
N PRO A 86 6.25 13.00 11.85
CA PRO A 86 5.09 13.59 12.55
C PRO A 86 4.27 14.56 11.70
N ASP A 87 4.86 15.15 10.68
CA ASP A 87 4.23 16.16 9.83
C ASP A 87 3.64 15.57 8.54
N VAL A 88 3.67 14.25 8.36
CA VAL A 88 3.06 13.62 7.18
C VAL A 88 1.55 13.82 7.21
N PRO A 89 0.94 14.37 6.17
CA PRO A 89 -0.52 14.55 6.14
C PRO A 89 -1.26 13.21 6.22
N PRO A 90 -2.43 13.18 6.87
CA PRO A 90 -3.25 11.99 6.88
C PRO A 90 -3.59 11.51 5.47
N ALA A 91 -3.63 10.19 5.29
CA ALA A 91 -3.88 9.56 4.00
C ALA A 91 -5.01 8.55 4.13
N ILE A 92 -5.27 7.83 3.05
CA ILE A 92 -6.19 6.69 3.02
C ILE A 92 -5.35 5.44 2.88
N ALA A 93 -5.58 4.44 3.72
CA ALA A 93 -4.93 3.14 3.62
C ALA A 93 -5.97 2.03 3.57
N PHE A 94 -5.73 1.03 2.74
CA PHE A 94 -6.61 -0.15 2.70
C PHE A 94 -5.79 -1.41 2.51
N HIS A 95 -6.36 -2.53 2.94
CA HIS A 95 -5.81 -3.86 2.65
C HIS A 95 -6.83 -4.68 1.86
N CYS A 96 -6.36 -5.80 1.31
CA CYS A 96 -7.15 -6.62 0.40
C CYS A 96 -7.46 -8.02 0.96
N SER A 97 -7.35 -8.21 2.28
CA SER A 97 -7.65 -9.49 2.90
C SER A 97 -9.16 -9.72 2.99
N GLY A 98 -9.63 -10.90 2.59
CA GLY A 98 -11.01 -11.31 2.76
C GLY A 98 -11.36 -11.70 4.19
N PHE A 99 -10.37 -11.87 5.07
CA PHE A 99 -10.55 -12.36 6.44
C PHE A 99 -10.39 -11.29 7.50
N LEU A 100 -9.71 -10.19 7.20
CA LEU A 100 -9.41 -9.15 8.17
C LEU A 100 -10.33 -7.95 7.98
N SER A 101 -10.71 -7.34 9.11
CA SER A 101 -11.41 -6.06 9.08
C SER A 101 -10.41 -4.90 8.90
N ALA A 102 -10.94 -3.68 8.79
CA ALA A 102 -10.10 -2.48 8.74
C ALA A 102 -9.31 -2.26 10.05
N GLU A 103 -9.68 -2.93 11.15
CA GLU A 103 -8.98 -2.83 12.43
C GLU A 103 -7.53 -3.31 12.33
N ALA A 104 -7.18 -4.14 11.35
CA ALA A 104 -5.80 -4.51 11.12
C ALA A 104 -4.93 -3.30 10.80
N LEU A 105 -5.52 -2.19 10.36
CA LEU A 105 -4.85 -0.92 10.06
C LEU A 105 -4.98 0.12 11.17
N ALA A 106 -5.39 -0.29 12.38
CA ALA A 106 -5.59 0.62 13.50
C ALA A 106 -4.38 1.51 13.81
N PRO A 107 -3.11 1.06 13.69
CA PRO A 107 -1.97 1.95 13.90
C PRO A 107 -1.96 3.17 12.99
N LEU A 108 -2.46 3.02 11.76
CA LEU A 108 -2.57 4.15 10.82
C LEU A 108 -3.76 5.04 11.15
N ARG A 109 -4.88 4.43 11.59
CA ARG A 109 -6.02 5.21 12.06
C ARG A 109 -5.62 6.10 13.24
N ALA A 110 -4.77 5.61 14.13
CA ALA A 110 -4.27 6.39 15.25
C ALA A 110 -3.44 7.62 14.81
N LYS A 111 -2.93 7.61 13.58
CA LYS A 111 -2.25 8.76 12.96
C LYS A 111 -3.22 9.71 12.24
N GLY A 112 -4.51 9.48 12.35
CA GLY A 112 -5.53 10.30 11.69
C GLY A 112 -5.88 9.84 10.27
N TRP A 113 -5.35 8.73 9.83
CA TRP A 113 -5.64 8.19 8.48
C TRP A 113 -7.02 7.53 8.44
N HIS A 114 -7.65 7.57 7.28
CA HIS A 114 -8.83 6.75 7.01
C HIS A 114 -8.38 5.37 6.57
N VAL A 115 -9.00 4.34 7.12
CA VAL A 115 -8.61 2.95 6.83
C VAL A 115 -9.82 2.14 6.37
N ALA A 116 -9.57 1.17 5.49
CA ALA A 116 -10.62 0.34 4.91
C ALA A 116 -10.10 -1.06 4.59
N SER A 117 -11.05 -1.97 4.42
CA SER A 117 -10.80 -3.32 3.90
C SER A 117 -11.54 -3.43 2.56
N VAL A 118 -10.83 -3.84 1.52
CA VAL A 118 -11.37 -3.93 0.16
C VAL A 118 -11.25 -5.37 -0.32
N HIS A 119 -12.37 -5.95 -0.77
CA HIS A 119 -12.39 -7.30 -1.32
C HIS A 119 -12.72 -7.24 -2.81
N PRO A 120 -11.90 -7.82 -3.68
CA PRO A 120 -12.31 -8.02 -5.06
C PRO A 120 -13.42 -9.09 -5.12
N VAL A 121 -14.37 -8.87 -5.93
CA VAL A 121 -15.49 -9.80 -6.14
C VAL A 121 -15.16 -10.72 -7.30
#